data_2cbb876f1a6733323768d7de3e509c33
#
_entry.id   2cbb876f1a6733323768d7de3e509c33
#
_cell.length_a   1.000
_cell.length_b   1.000
_cell.length_c   1.000
_cell.angle_alpha   90.00
_cell.angle_beta   90.00
_cell.angle_gamma   90.00
#
_symmetry.space_group_name_H-M   'P 1'
#
loop_
_entity.id
_entity.type
_entity.pdbx_description
1 polymer ?
#
loop_
_entity_poly.entity_id
_entity_poly.type
_entity_poly.pdbx_seq_one_letter_code
_entity_poly.pdbx_strand_id
1 'polypeptide(L)'
;MTGSEFSAQKSEEILKTLSASQCLVELELSGKIRWANDHFAALTGYSLEELQSLDCWQLLDASRLSTEERETFFQTLHDGSCATESFGCRNKNQTESWLIILFIPVKDAVSQQTTCLAIATDASASKQAYMSMAGMTTALERSTAVIEFDPRGTILRCNERFLDIMGYQHDEVIGKHHRIFARPEHSASSEYLDFWASLAAGDFVPGRFERLRKDGSCVWLEASYNPIFDQKGNVIRVVKFATDITESVRANEEIDIKAKALAVALEQAQESEQIRDEMDRALQEMSTPVTPIWDGILLLPLVGVVDSTRTDDVMRKTLLRISEHQSKIFILDISGVPTVDTAVANQLVKITKATRFMGCETIISGLSPTIAHTMVDLGVDVGEVRTTSTLRDAFRIALKQVAAFNSNSMAKGEAEPQGESIRL
;
A
#
# COMPACT_ATOMS: atom_id res chain seq x y z
N MET A 1 6.43 26.07 -84.13
CA MET A 1 7.02 26.36 -82.82
C MET A 1 8.33 25.64 -82.75
N THR A 2 9.44 26.36 -82.65
CA THR A 2 10.77 25.82 -82.56
C THR A 2 11.00 25.21 -81.18
N GLY A 3 11.86 24.18 -81.01
CA GLY A 3 12.13 23.51 -79.75
C GLY A 3 12.60 24.44 -78.63
N SER A 4 13.06 25.65 -78.88
CA SER A 4 13.46 26.72 -77.97
C SER A 4 12.26 27.43 -77.32
N GLU A 5 11.19 27.68 -78.10
CA GLU A 5 9.96 28.32 -77.56
C GLU A 5 9.16 27.40 -76.59
N PHE A 6 9.14 26.10 -76.95
CA PHE A 6 8.51 25.07 -76.01
C PHE A 6 9.31 24.93 -74.72
N SER A 7 10.65 25.06 -74.79
CA SER A 7 11.51 25.03 -73.60
C SER A 7 11.33 26.25 -72.71
N ALA A 8 11.17 27.47 -73.27
CA ALA A 8 11.00 28.69 -72.53
C ALA A 8 9.59 28.73 -71.78
N GLN A 9 8.56 28.35 -72.51
CA GLN A 9 7.21 28.29 -71.92
C GLN A 9 7.06 27.28 -70.77
N LYS A 10 7.70 26.11 -70.94
CA LYS A 10 7.72 25.09 -69.91
C LYS A 10 8.54 25.54 -68.67
N SER A 11 9.64 26.24 -68.88
CA SER A 11 10.43 26.82 -67.78
C SER A 11 9.64 27.87 -67.00
N GLU A 12 8.87 28.70 -67.67
CA GLU A 12 7.99 29.70 -67.03
C GLU A 12 6.88 29.05 -66.24
N GLU A 13 6.27 27.96 -66.74
CA GLU A 13 5.24 27.20 -65.97
C GLU A 13 5.84 26.53 -64.75
N ILE A 14 7.04 25.98 -64.86
CA ILE A 14 7.74 25.35 -63.69
C ILE A 14 8.01 26.41 -62.61
N LEU A 15 8.52 27.59 -63.00
CA LEU A 15 8.78 28.69 -62.10
C LEU A 15 7.50 29.19 -61.41
N LYS A 16 6.42 29.33 -62.18
CA LYS A 16 5.09 29.71 -61.62
C LYS A 16 4.59 28.68 -60.62
N THR A 17 4.72 27.40 -60.90
CA THR A 17 4.32 26.29 -60.03
C THR A 17 5.16 26.26 -58.74
N LEU A 18 6.48 26.42 -58.88
CA LEU A 18 7.38 26.49 -57.72
C LEU A 18 7.05 27.72 -56.86
N SER A 19 6.85 28.89 -57.47
CA SER A 19 6.50 30.12 -56.77
C SER A 19 5.12 30.08 -56.08
N ALA A 20 4.20 29.27 -56.61
CA ALA A 20 2.89 29.07 -56.00
C ALA A 20 2.86 28.03 -54.85
N SER A 21 3.94 27.23 -54.68
CA SER A 21 3.98 26.11 -53.72
C SER A 21 5.13 26.16 -52.71
N GLN A 22 6.15 26.95 -52.97
CA GLN A 22 7.40 26.99 -52.16
C GLN A 22 7.70 28.42 -51.73
N CYS A 23 8.37 28.58 -50.59
CA CYS A 23 8.91 29.88 -50.18
C CYS A 23 10.20 30.15 -50.94
N LEU A 24 10.16 31.15 -51.83
CA LEU A 24 11.26 31.53 -52.70
C LEU A 24 11.79 32.91 -52.35
N VAL A 25 13.10 33.06 -52.33
CA VAL A 25 13.79 34.35 -52.19
C VAL A 25 15.02 34.41 -53.07
N GLU A 26 15.21 35.52 -53.78
CA GLU A 26 16.44 35.78 -54.55
C GLU A 26 17.35 36.71 -53.76
N LEU A 27 18.60 36.33 -53.63
CA LEU A 27 19.61 37.03 -52.87
C LEU A 27 20.76 37.46 -53.76
N GLU A 28 21.34 38.59 -53.47
CA GLU A 28 22.69 38.91 -53.93
C GLU A 28 23.71 38.06 -53.15
N LEU A 29 24.87 37.81 -53.71
CA LEU A 29 25.95 37.13 -52.99
C LEU A 29 26.51 37.95 -51.80
N SER A 30 26.03 39.15 -51.59
CA SER A 30 26.26 39.96 -50.39
C SER A 30 25.32 39.61 -49.24
N GLY A 31 24.25 38.83 -49.52
CA GLY A 31 23.17 38.52 -48.55
C GLY A 31 21.95 39.44 -48.69
N LYS A 32 21.99 40.47 -49.51
CA LYS A 32 20.87 41.40 -49.70
C LYS A 32 19.73 40.72 -50.49
N ILE A 33 18.50 40.87 -49.99
CA ILE A 33 17.30 40.32 -50.62
C ILE A 33 16.91 41.19 -51.82
N ARG A 34 16.89 40.61 -53.03
CA ARG A 34 16.43 41.26 -54.24
C ARG A 34 14.95 41.09 -54.52
N TRP A 35 14.46 39.90 -54.27
CA TRP A 35 13.10 39.51 -54.50
C TRP A 35 12.68 38.38 -53.58
N ALA A 36 11.40 38.34 -53.23
CA ALA A 36 10.78 37.22 -52.53
C ALA A 36 9.35 37.02 -53.04
N ASN A 37 8.83 35.79 -52.94
CA ASN A 37 7.43 35.54 -53.26
C ASN A 37 6.49 35.71 -52.03
N ASP A 38 5.17 35.71 -52.28
CA ASP A 38 4.17 35.87 -51.26
C ASP A 38 4.25 34.80 -50.15
N HIS A 39 4.65 33.56 -50.49
CA HIS A 39 4.83 32.50 -49.49
C HIS A 39 5.96 32.81 -48.51
N PHE A 40 7.08 33.36 -49.00
CA PHE A 40 8.18 33.77 -48.14
C PHE A 40 7.83 34.98 -47.29
N ALA A 41 7.09 35.96 -47.88
CA ALA A 41 6.55 37.11 -47.15
C ALA A 41 5.57 36.68 -46.04
N ALA A 42 4.69 35.74 -46.35
CA ALA A 42 3.75 35.20 -45.36
C ALA A 42 4.47 34.43 -44.22
N LEU A 43 5.48 33.66 -44.54
CA LEU A 43 6.30 32.90 -43.59
C LEU A 43 7.06 33.83 -42.64
N THR A 44 7.64 34.89 -43.13
CA THR A 44 8.46 35.83 -42.37
C THR A 44 7.65 36.95 -41.72
N GLY A 45 6.44 37.20 -42.22
CA GLY A 45 5.52 38.28 -41.73
C GLY A 45 5.92 39.68 -42.17
N TYR A 46 6.92 39.82 -43.07
CA TYR A 46 7.34 41.10 -43.66
C TYR A 46 6.67 41.29 -45.01
N SER A 47 6.41 42.56 -45.38
CA SER A 47 5.98 42.89 -46.73
C SER A 47 7.16 42.70 -47.71
N LEU A 48 6.84 42.56 -49.01
CA LEU A 48 7.88 42.45 -50.08
C LEU A 48 8.82 43.64 -50.11
N GLU A 49 8.28 44.88 -49.87
CA GLU A 49 9.07 46.12 -49.81
C GLU A 49 10.03 46.10 -48.57
N GLU A 50 9.52 45.65 -47.42
CA GLU A 50 10.36 45.54 -46.21
C GLU A 50 11.48 44.49 -46.43
N LEU A 51 11.17 43.33 -47.03
CA LEU A 51 12.16 42.28 -47.31
C LEU A 51 13.30 42.79 -48.18
N GLN A 52 13.03 43.61 -49.22
CA GLN A 52 14.05 44.18 -50.09
C GLN A 52 15.01 45.15 -49.37
N SER A 53 14.58 45.67 -48.21
CA SER A 53 15.43 46.56 -47.39
C SER A 53 16.30 45.78 -46.40
N LEU A 54 16.09 44.46 -46.24
CA LEU A 54 16.75 43.61 -45.26
C LEU A 54 17.90 42.78 -45.91
N ASP A 55 18.83 42.46 -45.07
CA ASP A 55 19.81 41.40 -45.33
C ASP A 55 19.30 40.04 -44.80
N CYS A 56 19.55 38.98 -45.52
CA CYS A 56 19.11 37.64 -45.13
C CYS A 56 19.58 37.25 -43.71
N TRP A 57 20.77 37.72 -43.29
CA TRP A 57 21.33 37.47 -41.95
C TRP A 57 20.60 38.24 -40.83
N GLN A 58 19.77 39.22 -41.15
CA GLN A 58 18.88 39.87 -40.16
C GLN A 58 17.64 39.04 -39.86
N LEU A 59 17.22 38.22 -40.83
CA LEU A 59 16.07 37.32 -40.70
C LEU A 59 16.50 35.97 -40.13
N LEU A 60 17.65 35.47 -40.52
CA LEU A 60 18.19 34.18 -40.14
C LEU A 60 19.05 34.33 -38.90
N ASP A 61 18.84 33.45 -37.91
CA ASP A 61 19.72 33.38 -36.74
C ASP A 61 21.07 32.77 -37.15
N ALA A 62 21.92 33.66 -37.66
CA ALA A 62 23.30 33.34 -38.05
C ALA A 62 24.30 33.52 -36.90
N SER A 63 23.82 33.59 -35.65
CA SER A 63 24.71 33.75 -34.46
C SER A 63 25.71 32.56 -34.32
N ARG A 64 25.42 31.47 -34.97
CA ARG A 64 26.27 30.26 -34.97
C ARG A 64 27.36 30.28 -36.07
N LEU A 65 27.27 31.21 -37.01
CA LEU A 65 28.27 31.34 -38.09
C LEU A 65 29.17 32.53 -37.78
N SER A 66 30.46 32.28 -37.74
CA SER A 66 31.48 33.33 -37.72
C SER A 66 31.47 34.16 -39.03
N THR A 67 32.07 35.33 -39.00
CA THR A 67 32.19 36.14 -40.21
C THR A 67 32.91 35.39 -41.33
N GLU A 68 33.96 34.64 -41.00
CA GLU A 68 34.71 33.79 -41.95
C GLU A 68 33.83 32.69 -42.58
N GLU A 69 33.00 32.02 -41.77
CA GLU A 69 32.08 30.96 -42.26
C GLU A 69 31.02 31.53 -43.21
N ARG A 70 30.51 32.74 -42.95
CA ARG A 70 29.59 33.42 -43.86
C ARG A 70 30.23 33.82 -45.19
N GLU A 71 31.46 34.29 -45.14
CA GLU A 71 32.24 34.60 -46.37
C GLU A 71 32.52 33.32 -47.15
N THR A 72 32.93 32.27 -46.49
CA THR A 72 33.17 30.94 -47.12
C THR A 72 31.89 30.38 -47.74
N PHE A 73 30.75 30.56 -47.08
CA PHE A 73 29.44 30.13 -47.60
C PHE A 73 29.11 30.83 -48.92
N PHE A 74 29.24 32.16 -49.00
CA PHE A 74 29.02 32.87 -50.25
C PHE A 74 30.07 32.61 -51.32
N GLN A 75 31.30 32.34 -50.96
CA GLN A 75 32.34 31.92 -51.90
C GLN A 75 31.97 30.56 -52.56
N THR A 76 31.43 29.62 -51.78
CA THR A 76 30.94 28.33 -52.29
C THR A 76 29.81 28.51 -53.31
N LEU A 77 28.90 29.45 -53.07
CA LEU A 77 27.82 29.81 -54.00
C LEU A 77 28.38 30.51 -55.25
N HIS A 78 29.37 31.37 -55.07
CA HIS A 78 30.05 32.06 -56.18
C HIS A 78 30.74 31.05 -57.16
N ASP A 79 31.29 29.98 -56.59
CA ASP A 79 31.93 28.90 -57.36
C ASP A 79 30.94 27.97 -58.10
N GLY A 80 29.64 28.27 -57.96
CA GLY A 80 28.53 27.54 -58.61
C GLY A 80 28.04 26.31 -57.90
N SER A 81 28.46 26.08 -56.66
CA SER A 81 27.98 24.96 -55.82
C SER A 81 26.72 25.31 -55.06
N CYS A 82 25.75 24.38 -55.03
CA CYS A 82 24.54 24.52 -54.18
C CYS A 82 24.88 24.21 -52.73
N ALA A 83 24.22 24.88 -51.80
CA ALA A 83 24.34 24.62 -50.36
C ALA A 83 22.95 24.39 -49.75
N THR A 84 22.87 23.48 -48.77
CA THR A 84 21.66 23.25 -47.97
C THR A 84 22.00 23.45 -46.50
N GLU A 85 21.35 24.43 -45.88
CA GLU A 85 21.61 24.79 -44.50
C GLU A 85 20.30 24.94 -43.70
N SER A 86 20.39 24.83 -42.39
CA SER A 86 19.27 24.96 -41.49
C SER A 86 19.46 26.14 -40.56
N PHE A 87 18.47 27.03 -40.53
CA PHE A 87 18.52 28.24 -39.73
C PHE A 87 17.26 28.42 -38.86
N GLY A 88 17.43 29.01 -37.67
CA GLY A 88 16.33 29.70 -36.99
C GLY A 88 15.98 30.96 -37.77
N CYS A 89 14.73 31.24 -37.99
CA CYS A 89 14.24 32.47 -38.58
C CYS A 89 13.32 33.16 -37.57
N ARG A 90 13.61 34.43 -37.29
CA ARG A 90 12.75 35.25 -36.46
C ARG A 90 11.88 36.13 -37.32
N ASN A 91 10.59 35.85 -37.33
CA ASN A 91 9.65 36.63 -38.10
C ASN A 91 9.36 38.05 -37.45
N LYS A 92 8.65 38.90 -38.16
CA LYS A 92 8.31 40.28 -37.72
C LYS A 92 7.61 40.31 -36.36
N ASN A 93 6.82 39.28 -36.02
CA ASN A 93 6.11 39.13 -34.76
C ASN A 93 6.94 38.50 -33.64
N GLN A 94 8.23 38.38 -33.82
CA GLN A 94 9.17 37.74 -32.88
C GLN A 94 8.91 36.25 -32.65
N THR A 95 8.12 35.58 -33.50
CA THR A 95 7.97 34.12 -33.48
C THR A 95 9.16 33.47 -34.17
N GLU A 96 9.68 32.41 -33.58
CA GLU A 96 10.80 31.64 -34.14
C GLU A 96 10.25 30.52 -35.00
N SER A 97 10.73 30.45 -36.24
CA SER A 97 10.51 29.36 -37.16
C SER A 97 11.85 28.70 -37.49
N TRP A 98 11.83 27.42 -37.81
CA TRP A 98 13.03 26.70 -38.22
C TRP A 98 12.95 26.40 -39.71
N LEU A 99 13.92 26.93 -40.50
CA LEU A 99 13.91 26.80 -41.93
C LEU A 99 15.04 25.90 -42.41
N ILE A 100 14.76 25.01 -43.35
CA ILE A 100 15.76 24.33 -44.17
C ILE A 100 15.76 25.08 -45.49
N ILE A 101 16.93 25.62 -45.86
CA ILE A 101 17.04 26.47 -47.04
C ILE A 101 18.06 25.86 -48.01
N LEU A 102 17.60 25.61 -49.23
CA LEU A 102 18.45 25.21 -50.35
C LEU A 102 18.85 26.47 -51.13
N PHE A 103 20.12 26.78 -51.17
CA PHE A 103 20.71 27.91 -51.89
C PHE A 103 21.23 27.44 -53.21
N ILE A 104 20.73 28.01 -54.29
CA ILE A 104 21.07 27.65 -55.67
C ILE A 104 21.67 28.87 -56.38
N PRO A 105 22.94 28.89 -56.75
CA PRO A 105 23.54 29.98 -57.51
C PRO A 105 22.92 30.02 -58.91
N VAL A 106 22.51 31.21 -59.36
CA VAL A 106 21.93 31.46 -60.67
C VAL A 106 22.77 32.52 -61.37
N LYS A 107 23.38 32.17 -62.50
CA LYS A 107 24.16 33.09 -63.26
C LYS A 107 23.30 33.71 -64.41
N ASP A 108 23.19 35.04 -64.39
CA ASP A 108 22.52 35.73 -65.46
C ASP A 108 23.32 35.67 -66.75
N ALA A 109 22.65 35.23 -67.82
CA ALA A 109 23.36 34.99 -69.11
C ALA A 109 23.81 36.31 -69.85
N VAL A 110 23.15 37.42 -69.47
CA VAL A 110 23.42 38.71 -70.10
C VAL A 110 24.41 39.54 -69.29
N SER A 111 24.12 39.72 -68.01
CA SER A 111 24.98 40.53 -67.15
C SER A 111 26.17 39.79 -66.56
N GLN A 112 26.20 38.45 -66.71
CA GLN A 112 27.21 37.57 -66.10
C GLN A 112 27.26 37.66 -64.56
N GLN A 113 26.31 38.31 -63.97
CA GLN A 113 26.21 38.46 -62.56
C GLN A 113 25.61 37.16 -61.93
N THR A 114 26.17 36.69 -60.85
CA THR A 114 25.65 35.54 -60.08
C THR A 114 24.79 36.03 -58.96
N THR A 115 23.54 35.56 -58.91
CA THR A 115 22.60 35.70 -57.77
C THR A 115 22.37 34.33 -57.14
N CYS A 116 21.66 34.28 -56.04
CA CYS A 116 21.31 33.04 -55.39
C CYS A 116 19.78 32.94 -55.25
N LEU A 117 19.16 31.90 -55.83
CA LEU A 117 17.80 31.54 -55.55
C LEU A 117 17.79 30.62 -54.29
N ALA A 118 17.16 31.05 -53.24
CA ALA A 118 16.98 30.26 -52.03
C ALA A 118 15.55 29.72 -51.93
N ILE A 119 15.42 28.42 -51.71
CA ILE A 119 14.14 27.74 -51.50
C ILE A 119 14.08 27.37 -50.02
N ALA A 120 13.19 28.00 -49.30
CA ALA A 120 12.99 27.81 -47.85
C ALA A 120 11.83 26.86 -47.59
N THR A 121 12.04 25.90 -46.72
CA THR A 121 11.01 24.97 -46.24
C THR A 121 10.88 25.13 -44.72
N ASP A 122 9.66 25.36 -44.24
CA ASP A 122 9.38 25.40 -42.81
C ASP A 122 9.48 23.98 -42.22
N ALA A 123 10.48 23.78 -41.37
CA ALA A 123 10.74 22.55 -40.65
C ALA A 123 10.43 22.67 -39.14
N SER A 124 9.73 23.76 -38.72
CA SER A 124 9.45 24.05 -37.30
C SER A 124 8.72 22.89 -36.61
N ALA A 125 7.67 22.35 -37.24
CA ALA A 125 6.91 21.25 -36.73
C ALA A 125 7.76 19.98 -36.54
N SER A 126 8.59 19.65 -37.52
CA SER A 126 9.50 18.50 -37.47
C SER A 126 10.56 18.66 -36.39
N LYS A 127 11.12 19.88 -36.26
CA LYS A 127 12.10 20.19 -35.22
C LYS A 127 11.49 20.12 -33.85
N GLN A 128 10.30 20.68 -33.65
CA GLN A 128 9.59 20.67 -32.38
C GLN A 128 9.24 19.24 -31.97
N ALA A 129 8.76 18.41 -32.90
CA ALA A 129 8.50 16.99 -32.65
C ALA A 129 9.77 16.25 -32.24
N TYR A 130 10.88 16.48 -32.95
CA TYR A 130 12.18 15.91 -32.61
C TYR A 130 12.67 16.34 -31.23
N MET A 131 12.60 17.64 -30.90
CA MET A 131 13.00 18.18 -29.59
C MET A 131 12.13 17.65 -28.45
N SER A 132 10.83 17.55 -28.69
CA SER A 132 9.89 16.96 -27.73
C SER A 132 10.23 15.49 -27.47
N MET A 133 10.47 14.72 -28.52
CA MET A 133 10.84 13.30 -28.41
C MET A 133 12.19 13.13 -27.71
N ALA A 134 13.19 13.95 -28.05
CA ALA A 134 14.49 13.94 -27.38
C ALA A 134 14.39 14.30 -25.89
N GLY A 135 13.56 15.30 -25.57
CA GLY A 135 13.28 15.70 -24.18
C GLY A 135 12.61 14.59 -23.38
N MET A 136 11.62 13.93 -23.97
CA MET A 136 10.94 12.79 -23.35
C MET A 136 11.90 11.62 -23.11
N THR A 137 12.73 11.29 -24.08
CA THR A 137 13.77 10.25 -23.96
C THR A 137 14.72 10.58 -22.81
N THR A 138 15.22 11.81 -22.76
CA THR A 138 16.13 12.26 -21.69
C THR A 138 15.48 12.19 -20.31
N ALA A 139 14.19 12.56 -20.20
CA ALA A 139 13.44 12.47 -18.96
C ALA A 139 13.28 11.01 -18.49
N LEU A 140 12.95 10.10 -19.41
CA LEU A 140 12.87 8.66 -19.12
C LEU A 140 14.23 8.10 -18.68
N GLU A 141 15.31 8.46 -19.37
CA GLU A 141 16.67 8.01 -19.04
C GLU A 141 17.15 8.47 -17.64
N ARG A 142 16.66 9.62 -17.18
CA ARG A 142 16.98 10.11 -15.83
C ARG A 142 16.17 9.42 -14.72
N SER A 143 14.94 9.03 -15.01
CA SER A 143 14.02 8.49 -14.00
C SER A 143 14.04 6.97 -13.93
N THR A 144 14.37 6.27 -15.02
CA THR A 144 14.22 4.83 -15.15
C THR A 144 15.55 4.20 -15.59
N ALA A 145 15.87 3.02 -15.06
CA ALA A 145 16.99 2.22 -15.57
C ALA A 145 16.62 1.67 -16.94
N VAL A 146 17.46 1.98 -17.94
CA VAL A 146 17.26 1.58 -19.34
C VAL A 146 18.44 0.77 -19.82
N ILE A 147 18.15 -0.36 -20.47
CA ILE A 147 19.17 -1.18 -21.15
C ILE A 147 18.60 -1.76 -22.42
N GLU A 148 19.39 -1.76 -23.49
CA GLU A 148 19.04 -2.22 -24.82
C GLU A 148 19.85 -3.45 -25.20
N PHE A 149 19.18 -4.39 -25.85
CA PHE A 149 19.77 -5.65 -26.29
C PHE A 149 19.52 -5.87 -27.79
N ASP A 150 20.36 -6.66 -28.43
CA ASP A 150 19.98 -7.32 -29.66
C ASP A 150 18.91 -8.41 -29.42
N PRO A 151 18.25 -8.95 -30.46
CA PRO A 151 17.24 -10.00 -30.28
C PRO A 151 17.78 -11.31 -29.66
N ARG A 152 19.11 -11.45 -29.55
CA ARG A 152 19.76 -12.61 -28.91
C ARG A 152 20.17 -12.35 -27.44
N GLY A 153 19.91 -11.14 -26.92
CA GLY A 153 20.24 -10.76 -25.55
C GLY A 153 21.63 -10.19 -25.33
N THR A 154 22.35 -9.79 -26.40
CA THR A 154 23.62 -9.06 -26.29
C THR A 154 23.34 -7.60 -25.94
N ILE A 155 24.01 -7.06 -24.94
CA ILE A 155 23.85 -5.68 -24.49
C ILE A 155 24.47 -4.71 -25.50
N LEU A 156 23.62 -3.84 -26.04
CA LEU A 156 24.00 -2.80 -27.01
C LEU A 156 24.28 -1.45 -26.34
N ARG A 157 23.46 -1.10 -25.35
CA ARG A 157 23.49 0.18 -24.66
C ARG A 157 22.86 0.06 -23.30
N CYS A 158 23.28 0.87 -22.33
CA CYS A 158 22.59 1.08 -21.05
C CYS A 158 22.83 2.52 -20.58
N ASN A 159 21.94 3.01 -19.72
CA ASN A 159 22.10 4.32 -19.08
C ASN A 159 22.84 4.20 -17.74
N GLU A 160 23.29 5.35 -17.22
CA GLU A 160 24.01 5.42 -15.94
C GLU A 160 23.20 4.85 -14.78
N ARG A 161 21.89 5.13 -14.76
CA ARG A 161 21.00 4.64 -13.72
C ARG A 161 20.94 3.09 -13.65
N PHE A 162 20.98 2.42 -14.79
CA PHE A 162 21.08 0.95 -14.83
C PHE A 162 22.42 0.48 -14.27
N LEU A 163 23.51 1.15 -14.64
CA LEU A 163 24.85 0.83 -14.17
C LEU A 163 24.96 1.01 -12.64
N ASP A 164 24.42 2.10 -12.09
CA ASP A 164 24.40 2.38 -10.67
C ASP A 164 23.65 1.29 -9.89
N ILE A 165 22.45 0.92 -10.35
CA ILE A 165 21.65 -0.12 -9.72
C ILE A 165 22.36 -1.46 -9.74
N MET A 166 23.00 -1.81 -10.83
CA MET A 166 23.65 -3.11 -11.02
C MET A 166 25.10 -3.16 -10.51
N GLY A 167 25.71 -2.01 -10.24
CA GLY A 167 27.09 -1.90 -9.73
C GLY A 167 28.17 -2.18 -10.77
N TYR A 168 27.87 -2.00 -12.06
CA TYR A 168 28.81 -2.21 -13.16
C TYR A 168 29.30 -0.91 -13.77
N GLN A 169 30.45 -0.96 -14.45
CA GLN A 169 30.91 0.11 -15.34
C GLN A 169 30.47 -0.18 -16.78
N HIS A 170 30.35 0.85 -17.58
CA HIS A 170 29.87 0.76 -18.96
C HIS A 170 30.63 -0.28 -19.80
N ASP A 171 31.97 -0.26 -19.77
CA ASP A 171 32.83 -1.14 -20.57
C ASP A 171 32.77 -2.62 -20.11
N GLU A 172 32.24 -2.88 -18.91
CA GLU A 172 32.10 -4.22 -18.38
C GLU A 172 30.88 -4.95 -18.89
N VAL A 173 29.85 -4.21 -19.36
CA VAL A 173 28.56 -4.76 -19.75
C VAL A 173 28.32 -4.74 -21.25
N ILE A 174 28.78 -3.72 -21.97
CA ILE A 174 28.56 -3.61 -23.42
C ILE A 174 29.16 -4.81 -24.15
N GLY A 175 28.40 -5.38 -25.08
CA GLY A 175 28.77 -6.57 -25.83
C GLY A 175 28.69 -7.88 -25.05
N LYS A 176 28.37 -7.83 -23.72
CA LYS A 176 28.09 -9.03 -22.93
C LYS A 176 26.64 -9.45 -23.12
N HIS A 177 26.36 -10.72 -22.80
CA HIS A 177 25.00 -11.22 -22.84
C HIS A 177 24.28 -10.93 -21.52
N HIS A 178 22.98 -10.65 -21.55
CA HIS A 178 22.09 -10.41 -20.40
C HIS A 178 22.26 -11.44 -19.25
N ARG A 179 22.68 -12.67 -19.56
CA ARG A 179 22.90 -13.74 -18.56
C ARG A 179 23.87 -13.36 -17.42
N ILE A 180 24.71 -12.34 -17.60
CA ILE A 180 25.62 -11.88 -16.53
C ILE A 180 24.87 -11.33 -15.30
N PHE A 181 23.59 -10.95 -15.47
CA PHE A 181 22.73 -10.46 -14.41
C PHE A 181 21.81 -11.56 -13.83
N ALA A 182 21.82 -12.76 -14.39
CA ALA A 182 20.97 -13.87 -13.95
C ALA A 182 21.79 -14.89 -13.13
N ARG A 183 21.11 -15.58 -12.23
CA ARG A 183 21.71 -16.74 -11.53
C ARG A 183 22.13 -17.77 -12.57
N PRO A 184 23.27 -18.47 -12.37
CA PRO A 184 23.73 -19.49 -13.32
C PRO A 184 22.69 -20.57 -13.62
N GLU A 185 21.98 -21.03 -12.60
CA GLU A 185 20.95 -22.06 -12.72
C GLU A 185 19.78 -21.58 -13.59
N HIS A 186 19.36 -20.34 -13.39
CA HIS A 186 18.29 -19.74 -14.21
C HIS A 186 18.75 -19.49 -15.65
N SER A 187 19.96 -18.98 -15.83
CA SER A 187 20.48 -18.69 -17.19
C SER A 187 20.69 -19.92 -18.06
N ALA A 188 20.76 -21.12 -17.45
CA ALA A 188 20.88 -22.42 -18.12
C ALA A 188 19.49 -23.10 -18.31
N SER A 189 18.41 -22.55 -17.78
CA SER A 189 17.08 -23.15 -17.85
C SER A 189 16.44 -23.00 -19.23
N SER A 190 15.48 -23.89 -19.57
CA SER A 190 14.65 -23.76 -20.77
C SER A 190 13.81 -22.49 -20.74
N GLU A 191 13.30 -22.09 -19.57
CA GLU A 191 12.51 -20.87 -19.37
C GLU A 191 13.28 -19.62 -19.81
N TYR A 192 14.59 -19.57 -19.55
CA TYR A 192 15.42 -18.45 -19.98
C TYR A 192 15.62 -18.41 -21.49
N LEU A 193 15.72 -19.56 -22.15
CA LEU A 193 15.80 -19.67 -23.60
C LEU A 193 14.47 -19.27 -24.25
N ASP A 194 13.36 -19.76 -23.72
CA ASP A 194 12.01 -19.44 -24.18
C ASP A 194 11.70 -17.96 -24.00
N PHE A 195 12.16 -17.34 -22.90
CA PHE A 195 12.05 -15.91 -22.66
C PHE A 195 12.70 -15.08 -23.79
N TRP A 196 13.94 -15.41 -24.20
CA TRP A 196 14.59 -14.69 -25.29
C TRP A 196 14.00 -15.03 -26.66
N ALA A 197 13.51 -16.25 -26.86
CA ALA A 197 12.81 -16.64 -28.07
C ALA A 197 11.49 -15.86 -28.24
N SER A 198 10.72 -15.68 -27.18
CA SER A 198 9.49 -14.89 -27.16
C SER A 198 9.77 -13.41 -27.48
N LEU A 199 10.79 -12.81 -26.87
CA LEU A 199 11.22 -11.43 -27.18
C LEU A 199 11.66 -11.26 -28.64
N ALA A 200 12.37 -12.24 -29.17
CA ALA A 200 12.79 -12.24 -30.59
C ALA A 200 11.60 -12.44 -31.56
N ALA A 201 10.53 -13.12 -31.11
CA ALA A 201 9.28 -13.23 -31.83
C ALA A 201 8.41 -11.97 -31.80
N GLY A 202 8.73 -11.03 -30.87
CA GLY A 202 8.04 -9.75 -30.76
C GLY A 202 7.11 -9.62 -29.57
N ASP A 203 7.11 -10.58 -28.65
CA ASP A 203 6.26 -10.52 -27.46
C ASP A 203 6.82 -9.53 -26.43
N PHE A 204 5.92 -8.75 -25.84
CA PHE A 204 6.19 -7.88 -24.70
C PHE A 204 6.19 -8.67 -23.40
N VAL A 205 7.23 -8.54 -22.58
CA VAL A 205 7.33 -9.29 -21.32
C VAL A 205 7.51 -8.33 -20.13
N PRO A 206 6.46 -8.06 -19.37
CA PRO A 206 6.54 -7.35 -18.10
C PRO A 206 6.73 -8.33 -16.95
N GLY A 207 7.27 -7.87 -15.81
CA GLY A 207 7.36 -8.70 -14.61
C GLY A 207 8.30 -8.17 -13.54
N ARG A 208 8.38 -8.95 -12.47
CA ARG A 208 9.37 -8.74 -11.40
C ARG A 208 10.45 -9.78 -11.54
N PHE A 209 11.68 -9.32 -11.57
CA PHE A 209 12.81 -10.15 -11.87
C PHE A 209 13.88 -10.01 -10.79
N GLU A 210 14.28 -11.13 -10.21
CA GLU A 210 15.47 -11.19 -9.37
C GLU A 210 16.72 -11.18 -10.28
N ARG A 211 17.66 -10.30 -9.99
CA ARG A 211 18.93 -10.18 -10.72
C ARG A 211 20.09 -10.10 -9.76
N LEU A 212 21.29 -10.39 -10.26
CA LEU A 212 22.53 -10.29 -9.50
C LEU A 212 23.28 -9.02 -9.89
N ARG A 213 23.67 -8.25 -8.89
CA ARG A 213 24.62 -7.15 -9.04
C ARG A 213 26.04 -7.69 -9.23
N LYS A 214 26.97 -6.83 -9.58
CA LYS A 214 28.39 -7.18 -9.73
C LYS A 214 29.01 -7.76 -8.47
N ASP A 215 28.61 -7.31 -7.31
CA ASP A 215 29.07 -7.82 -6.00
C ASP A 215 28.43 -9.14 -5.57
N GLY A 216 27.55 -9.70 -6.39
CA GLY A 216 26.81 -10.92 -6.13
C GLY A 216 25.54 -10.73 -5.27
N SER A 217 25.25 -9.52 -4.83
CA SER A 217 24.01 -9.23 -4.11
C SER A 217 22.79 -9.29 -5.03
N CYS A 218 21.63 -9.69 -4.45
CA CYS A 218 20.37 -9.75 -5.18
C CYS A 218 19.71 -8.35 -5.26
N VAL A 219 19.16 -8.04 -6.43
CA VAL A 219 18.31 -6.90 -6.69
C VAL A 219 16.99 -7.37 -7.30
N TRP A 220 15.89 -6.82 -6.82
CA TRP A 220 14.57 -7.01 -7.40
C TRP A 220 14.24 -5.85 -8.34
N LEU A 221 14.03 -6.17 -9.60
CA LEU A 221 13.68 -5.21 -10.63
C LEU A 221 12.25 -5.45 -11.09
N GLU A 222 11.39 -4.45 -10.97
CA GLU A 222 10.14 -4.39 -11.71
C GLU A 222 10.47 -3.85 -13.09
N ALA A 223 10.25 -4.66 -14.13
CA ALA A 223 10.76 -4.35 -15.45
C ALA A 223 9.81 -4.78 -16.56
N SER A 224 9.97 -4.12 -17.73
CA SER A 224 9.34 -4.52 -18.97
C SER A 224 10.38 -4.63 -20.08
N TYR A 225 10.31 -5.68 -20.88
CA TYR A 225 11.11 -5.89 -22.06
C TYR A 225 10.26 -5.63 -23.28
N ASN A 226 10.68 -4.68 -24.13
CA ASN A 226 9.90 -4.13 -25.21
C ASN A 226 10.65 -4.33 -26.54
N PRO A 227 10.19 -5.25 -27.41
CA PRO A 227 10.76 -5.40 -28.76
C PRO A 227 10.52 -4.16 -29.60
N ILE A 228 11.55 -3.75 -30.34
CA ILE A 228 11.51 -2.65 -31.35
C ILE A 228 11.66 -3.25 -32.72
N PHE A 229 10.79 -2.84 -33.62
CA PHE A 229 10.65 -3.42 -34.95
C PHE A 229 11.24 -2.50 -36.04
N ASP A 230 11.73 -3.11 -37.13
CA ASP A 230 12.04 -2.42 -38.36
C ASP A 230 10.75 -2.18 -39.19
N GLN A 231 10.91 -1.51 -40.35
CA GLN A 231 9.80 -1.26 -41.29
C GLN A 231 9.19 -2.53 -41.88
N LYS A 232 9.86 -3.68 -41.78
CA LYS A 232 9.42 -4.99 -42.29
C LYS A 232 8.77 -5.85 -41.20
N GLY A 233 8.72 -5.34 -39.95
CA GLY A 233 8.15 -6.05 -38.83
C GLY A 233 9.13 -7.01 -38.13
N ASN A 234 10.41 -6.98 -38.42
CA ASN A 234 11.38 -7.81 -37.71
C ASN A 234 11.88 -7.09 -36.47
N VAL A 235 12.07 -7.84 -35.37
CA VAL A 235 12.65 -7.29 -34.13
C VAL A 235 14.14 -6.97 -34.37
N ILE A 236 14.51 -5.71 -34.22
CA ILE A 236 15.88 -5.23 -34.38
C ILE A 236 16.61 -5.01 -33.07
N ARG A 237 15.85 -4.78 -31.97
CA ARG A 237 16.37 -4.65 -30.59
C ARG A 237 15.29 -4.87 -29.59
N VAL A 238 15.68 -5.10 -28.33
CA VAL A 238 14.78 -5.17 -27.16
C VAL A 238 15.21 -4.09 -26.18
N VAL A 239 14.28 -3.21 -25.79
CA VAL A 239 14.51 -2.16 -24.79
C VAL A 239 13.88 -2.58 -23.48
N LYS A 240 14.68 -2.65 -22.44
CA LYS A 240 14.21 -2.92 -21.07
C LYS A 240 14.16 -1.62 -20.28
N PHE A 241 13.00 -1.36 -19.68
CA PHE A 241 12.86 -0.38 -18.62
C PHE A 241 12.77 -1.11 -17.28
N ALA A 242 13.45 -0.59 -16.25
CA ALA A 242 13.47 -1.25 -14.94
C ALA A 242 13.49 -0.24 -13.80
N THR A 243 12.84 -0.62 -12.70
CA THR A 243 12.85 0.10 -11.43
C THR A 243 13.32 -0.85 -10.34
N ASP A 244 14.24 -0.41 -9.49
CA ASP A 244 14.67 -1.17 -8.31
C ASP A 244 13.57 -1.12 -7.26
N ILE A 245 13.01 -2.29 -6.94
CA ILE A 245 11.99 -2.48 -5.92
C ILE A 245 12.50 -3.29 -4.72
N THR A 246 13.82 -3.43 -4.57
CA THR A 246 14.45 -4.28 -3.55
C THR A 246 14.03 -3.88 -2.15
N GLU A 247 14.01 -2.58 -1.86
CA GLU A 247 13.56 -2.07 -0.55
C GLU A 247 12.08 -2.39 -0.28
N SER A 248 11.23 -2.22 -1.29
CA SER A 248 9.81 -2.55 -1.19
C SER A 248 9.58 -4.05 -0.94
N VAL A 249 10.31 -4.91 -1.64
CA VAL A 249 10.21 -6.37 -1.46
C VAL A 249 10.65 -6.75 -0.06
N ARG A 250 11.81 -6.24 0.40
CA ARG A 250 12.32 -6.51 1.77
C ARG A 250 11.39 -6.00 2.85
N ALA A 251 10.83 -4.81 2.69
CA ALA A 251 9.86 -4.25 3.63
C ALA A 251 8.60 -5.12 3.72
N ASN A 252 8.09 -5.61 2.59
CA ASN A 252 6.93 -6.49 2.56
C ASN A 252 7.22 -7.86 3.21
N GLU A 253 8.40 -8.43 2.97
CA GLU A 253 8.83 -9.67 3.63
C GLU A 253 8.94 -9.50 5.16
N GLU A 254 9.49 -8.37 5.61
CA GLU A 254 9.57 -8.05 7.03
C GLU A 254 8.18 -7.88 7.69
N ILE A 255 7.26 -7.22 7.00
CA ILE A 255 5.87 -7.07 7.43
C ILE A 255 5.20 -8.45 7.53
N ASP A 256 5.38 -9.32 6.55
CA ASP A 256 4.79 -10.66 6.54
C ASP A 256 5.32 -11.53 7.70
N ILE A 257 6.63 -11.46 7.97
CA ILE A 257 7.26 -12.14 9.11
C ILE A 257 6.68 -11.62 10.44
N LYS A 258 6.58 -10.28 10.59
CA LYS A 258 6.02 -9.66 11.80
C LYS A 258 4.54 -9.99 11.98
N ALA A 259 3.76 -10.01 10.90
CA ALA A 259 2.35 -10.37 10.93
C ALA A 259 2.13 -11.82 11.39
N LYS A 260 2.93 -12.75 10.88
CA LYS A 260 2.90 -14.16 11.31
C LYS A 260 3.29 -14.31 12.78
N ALA A 261 4.34 -13.64 13.22
CA ALA A 261 4.76 -13.66 14.62
C ALA A 261 3.69 -13.08 15.56
N LEU A 262 3.05 -11.98 15.15
CA LEU A 262 1.96 -11.36 15.93
C LEU A 262 0.72 -12.27 16.01
N ALA A 263 0.37 -12.96 14.93
CA ALA A 263 -0.75 -13.91 14.93
C ALA A 263 -0.53 -15.05 15.94
N VAL A 264 0.68 -15.63 15.97
CA VAL A 264 1.02 -16.67 16.95
C VAL A 264 0.99 -16.15 18.39
N ALA A 265 1.54 -14.93 18.62
CA ALA A 265 1.52 -14.33 19.95
C ALA A 265 0.09 -14.01 20.42
N LEU A 266 -0.80 -13.57 19.53
CA LEU A 266 -2.20 -13.33 19.84
C LEU A 266 -2.93 -14.61 20.23
N GLU A 267 -2.72 -15.71 19.50
CA GLU A 267 -3.31 -17.01 19.80
C GLU A 267 -2.87 -17.51 21.19
N GLN A 268 -1.58 -17.41 21.51
CA GLN A 268 -1.06 -17.77 22.84
C GLN A 268 -1.62 -16.90 23.97
N ALA A 269 -1.79 -15.60 23.71
CA ALA A 269 -2.39 -14.69 24.69
C ALA A 269 -3.86 -15.04 24.96
N GLN A 270 -4.64 -15.34 23.93
CA GLN A 270 -6.04 -15.75 24.06
C GLN A 270 -6.18 -17.08 24.83
N GLU A 271 -5.32 -18.05 24.53
CA GLU A 271 -5.30 -19.33 25.27
C GLU A 271 -4.97 -19.12 26.76
N SER A 272 -3.98 -18.29 27.06
CA SER A 272 -3.63 -17.95 28.45
C SER A 272 -4.76 -17.22 29.18
N GLU A 273 -5.50 -16.35 28.49
CA GLU A 273 -6.66 -15.66 29.06
C GLU A 273 -7.79 -16.64 29.36
N GLN A 274 -8.09 -17.58 28.47
CA GLN A 274 -9.09 -18.62 28.68
C GLN A 274 -8.74 -19.49 29.89
N ILE A 275 -7.50 -19.96 30.01
CA ILE A 275 -7.04 -20.75 31.15
C ILE A 275 -7.19 -19.96 32.45
N ARG A 276 -6.86 -18.66 32.45
CA ARG A 276 -7.02 -17.80 33.63
C ARG A 276 -8.49 -17.66 34.04
N ASP A 277 -9.38 -17.44 33.08
CA ASP A 277 -10.80 -17.30 33.32
C ASP A 277 -11.42 -18.61 33.84
N GLU A 278 -11.00 -19.75 33.33
CA GLU A 278 -11.43 -21.05 33.84
C GLU A 278 -10.94 -21.26 35.29
N MET A 279 -9.68 -20.89 35.55
CA MET A 279 -9.10 -20.99 36.88
C MET A 279 -9.82 -20.08 37.91
N ASP A 280 -10.14 -18.83 37.49
CA ASP A 280 -10.88 -17.89 38.33
C ASP A 280 -12.31 -18.39 38.63
N ARG A 281 -12.99 -18.99 37.64
CA ARG A 281 -14.30 -19.62 37.86
C ARG A 281 -14.20 -20.80 38.84
N ALA A 282 -13.21 -21.68 38.64
CA ALA A 282 -13.01 -22.81 39.57
C ALA A 282 -12.71 -22.34 41.00
N LEU A 283 -11.91 -21.29 41.18
CA LEU A 283 -11.64 -20.68 42.48
C LEU A 283 -12.89 -20.08 43.12
N GLN A 284 -13.75 -19.42 42.32
CA GLN A 284 -15.04 -18.89 42.82
C GLN A 284 -16.01 -19.99 43.22
N GLU A 285 -16.08 -21.08 42.45
CA GLU A 285 -16.92 -22.24 42.82
C GLU A 285 -16.46 -22.88 44.13
N MET A 286 -15.15 -22.99 44.36
CA MET A 286 -14.59 -23.56 45.61
C MET A 286 -14.72 -22.60 46.80
N SER A 287 -14.89 -21.33 46.60
CA SER A 287 -14.85 -20.31 47.65
C SER A 287 -16.14 -20.21 48.50
N THR A 288 -17.25 -20.83 48.08
CA THR A 288 -18.56 -20.78 48.79
C THR A 288 -19.31 -22.12 48.67
N PRO A 289 -18.76 -23.22 49.19
CA PRO A 289 -19.44 -24.52 49.13
C PRO A 289 -20.57 -24.60 50.16
N VAL A 290 -21.82 -24.68 49.69
CA VAL A 290 -22.96 -25.04 50.52
C VAL A 290 -23.04 -26.58 50.55
N THR A 291 -22.60 -27.20 51.64
CA THR A 291 -22.42 -28.64 51.74
C THR A 291 -23.36 -29.27 52.75
N PRO A 292 -24.05 -30.36 52.42
CA PRO A 292 -24.78 -31.13 53.41
C PRO A 292 -23.79 -31.87 54.34
N ILE A 293 -23.84 -31.59 55.65
CA ILE A 293 -22.95 -32.18 56.63
C ILE A 293 -23.66 -33.25 57.50
N TRP A 294 -24.96 -33.24 57.47
CA TRP A 294 -25.81 -34.20 58.16
C TRP A 294 -27.20 -34.20 57.51
N ASP A 295 -28.00 -35.23 57.77
CA ASP A 295 -29.36 -35.27 57.28
C ASP A 295 -30.15 -34.08 57.81
N GLY A 296 -30.69 -33.25 56.92
CA GLY A 296 -31.36 -32.01 57.22
C GLY A 296 -30.52 -30.83 57.71
N ILE A 297 -29.18 -30.93 57.69
CA ILE A 297 -28.25 -29.85 58.08
C ILE A 297 -27.30 -29.49 56.90
N LEU A 298 -27.33 -28.23 56.46
CA LEU A 298 -26.39 -27.63 55.54
C LEU A 298 -25.37 -26.77 56.26
N LEU A 299 -24.14 -26.75 55.76
CA LEU A 299 -23.06 -25.88 56.22
C LEU A 299 -22.54 -25.04 55.06
N LEU A 300 -22.36 -23.76 55.29
CA LEU A 300 -21.62 -22.85 54.44
C LEU A 300 -20.51 -22.19 55.28
N PRO A 301 -19.24 -22.55 55.07
CA PRO A 301 -18.12 -21.78 55.62
C PRO A 301 -17.87 -20.55 54.73
N LEU A 302 -17.97 -19.37 55.29
CA LEU A 302 -17.69 -18.11 54.62
C LEU A 302 -16.28 -17.66 55.01
N VAL A 303 -15.38 -17.57 54.00
CA VAL A 303 -13.96 -17.28 54.23
C VAL A 303 -13.52 -16.10 53.36
N GLY A 304 -12.72 -15.19 53.92
CA GLY A 304 -12.17 -14.02 53.24
C GLY A 304 -13.09 -12.83 53.20
N VAL A 305 -12.85 -11.91 52.27
CA VAL A 305 -13.65 -10.69 52.12
C VAL A 305 -15.01 -11.01 51.51
N VAL A 306 -16.06 -10.49 52.13
CA VAL A 306 -17.45 -10.66 51.70
C VAL A 306 -17.92 -9.33 51.11
N ASP A 307 -18.24 -9.33 49.85
CA ASP A 307 -18.87 -8.20 49.15
C ASP A 307 -20.33 -8.50 48.77
N SER A 308 -21.02 -7.51 48.22
CA SER A 308 -22.42 -7.64 47.82
C SER A 308 -22.65 -8.73 46.78
N THR A 309 -21.75 -8.83 45.76
CA THR A 309 -21.86 -9.80 44.67
C THR A 309 -21.74 -11.24 45.20
N ARG A 310 -20.76 -11.46 46.07
CA ARG A 310 -20.52 -12.75 46.70
C ARG A 310 -21.69 -13.14 47.63
N THR A 311 -22.28 -12.17 48.31
CA THR A 311 -23.44 -12.42 49.19
C THR A 311 -24.69 -12.82 48.41
N ASP A 312 -24.94 -12.21 47.25
CA ASP A 312 -26.07 -12.59 46.42
C ASP A 312 -25.87 -14.01 45.83
N ASP A 313 -24.66 -14.38 45.46
CA ASP A 313 -24.34 -15.75 45.04
C ASP A 313 -24.51 -16.78 46.17
N VAL A 314 -24.04 -16.43 47.37
CA VAL A 314 -24.26 -17.22 48.59
C VAL A 314 -25.75 -17.45 48.86
N MET A 315 -26.55 -16.39 48.82
CA MET A 315 -27.99 -16.48 49.02
C MET A 315 -28.63 -17.42 48.00
N ARG A 316 -28.37 -17.20 46.73
CA ARG A 316 -28.91 -18.02 45.63
C ARG A 316 -28.55 -19.50 45.78
N LYS A 317 -27.27 -19.81 46.02
CA LYS A 317 -26.77 -21.19 46.20
C LYS A 317 -27.37 -21.84 47.46
N THR A 318 -27.49 -21.08 48.57
CA THR A 318 -28.07 -21.57 49.82
C THR A 318 -29.53 -21.96 49.67
N LEU A 319 -30.36 -21.06 49.08
CA LEU A 319 -31.79 -21.33 48.89
C LEU A 319 -32.03 -22.53 47.95
N LEU A 320 -31.20 -22.67 46.87
CA LEU A 320 -31.28 -23.79 45.99
C LEU A 320 -30.97 -25.11 46.74
N ARG A 321 -29.88 -25.14 47.52
CA ARG A 321 -29.47 -26.34 48.28
C ARG A 321 -30.46 -26.68 49.39
N ILE A 322 -31.07 -25.69 50.06
CA ILE A 322 -32.14 -25.93 51.04
C ILE A 322 -33.33 -26.63 50.38
N SER A 323 -33.72 -26.18 49.18
CA SER A 323 -34.81 -26.79 48.43
C SER A 323 -34.50 -28.23 47.99
N GLU A 324 -33.31 -28.45 47.43
CA GLU A 324 -32.86 -29.78 46.95
C GLU A 324 -32.77 -30.80 48.08
N HIS A 325 -32.23 -30.42 49.25
CA HIS A 325 -31.99 -31.34 50.39
C HIS A 325 -33.09 -31.29 51.45
N GLN A 326 -34.15 -30.49 51.27
CA GLN A 326 -35.20 -30.31 52.20
C GLN A 326 -34.69 -30.02 53.63
N SER A 327 -33.60 -29.26 53.73
CA SER A 327 -32.88 -29.06 54.98
C SER A 327 -33.66 -28.19 55.96
N LYS A 328 -33.58 -28.55 57.24
CA LYS A 328 -34.27 -27.86 58.34
C LYS A 328 -33.40 -26.86 59.07
N ILE A 329 -32.04 -27.08 58.97
CA ILE A 329 -31.10 -26.23 59.67
C ILE A 329 -30.00 -25.86 58.64
N PHE A 330 -29.66 -24.59 58.61
CA PHE A 330 -28.55 -24.04 57.84
C PHE A 330 -27.53 -23.42 58.80
N ILE A 331 -26.29 -23.90 58.80
CA ILE A 331 -25.18 -23.33 59.56
C ILE A 331 -24.37 -22.41 58.63
N LEU A 332 -24.34 -21.13 58.95
CA LEU A 332 -23.51 -20.12 58.28
C LEU A 332 -22.29 -19.85 59.18
N ASP A 333 -21.15 -20.38 58.81
CA ASP A 333 -19.91 -20.21 59.56
C ASP A 333 -19.11 -19.02 59.05
N ILE A 334 -19.01 -17.97 59.87
CA ILE A 334 -18.27 -16.73 59.53
C ILE A 334 -16.92 -16.62 60.25
N SER A 335 -16.41 -17.71 60.82
CA SER A 335 -15.11 -17.71 61.52
C SER A 335 -13.92 -17.30 60.60
N GLY A 336 -14.08 -17.48 59.30
CA GLY A 336 -13.09 -17.07 58.27
C GLY A 336 -13.27 -15.65 57.73
N VAL A 337 -14.24 -14.87 58.24
CA VAL A 337 -14.49 -13.48 57.81
C VAL A 337 -13.69 -12.53 58.72
N PRO A 338 -12.71 -11.79 58.22
CA PRO A 338 -11.86 -10.95 59.08
C PRO A 338 -12.56 -9.72 59.62
N THR A 339 -13.49 -9.12 58.86
CA THR A 339 -14.23 -7.93 59.23
C THR A 339 -15.66 -7.97 58.69
N VAL A 340 -16.58 -7.44 59.45
CA VAL A 340 -18.00 -7.29 59.07
C VAL A 340 -18.35 -5.83 59.15
N ASP A 341 -18.64 -5.22 58.05
CA ASP A 341 -19.21 -3.87 57.95
C ASP A 341 -20.74 -3.89 57.94
N THR A 342 -21.35 -2.70 57.89
CA THR A 342 -22.84 -2.55 57.89
C THR A 342 -23.47 -3.28 56.68
N ALA A 343 -22.83 -3.23 55.53
CA ALA A 343 -23.36 -3.84 54.30
C ALA A 343 -23.37 -5.38 54.45
N VAL A 344 -22.25 -5.96 54.88
CA VAL A 344 -22.11 -7.40 55.11
C VAL A 344 -23.09 -7.87 56.22
N ALA A 345 -23.19 -7.14 57.34
CA ALA A 345 -24.13 -7.48 58.42
C ALA A 345 -25.60 -7.52 57.94
N ASN A 346 -26.00 -6.51 57.16
CA ASN A 346 -27.35 -6.46 56.58
C ASN A 346 -27.60 -7.61 55.60
N GLN A 347 -26.59 -8.01 54.84
CA GLN A 347 -26.68 -9.14 53.91
C GLN A 347 -26.82 -10.48 54.67
N LEU A 348 -26.05 -10.68 55.75
CA LEU A 348 -26.20 -11.86 56.59
C LEU A 348 -27.63 -11.98 57.15
N VAL A 349 -28.23 -10.86 57.62
CA VAL A 349 -29.64 -10.81 58.06
C VAL A 349 -30.60 -11.13 56.91
N LYS A 350 -30.35 -10.66 55.70
CA LYS A 350 -31.17 -11.03 54.54
C LYS A 350 -31.13 -12.53 54.25
N ILE A 351 -29.95 -13.15 54.31
CA ILE A 351 -29.79 -14.60 54.12
C ILE A 351 -30.61 -15.35 55.17
N THR A 352 -30.50 -14.98 56.46
CA THR A 352 -31.26 -15.66 57.55
C THR A 352 -32.75 -15.50 57.39
N LYS A 353 -33.24 -14.34 56.96
CA LYS A 353 -34.67 -14.14 56.68
C LYS A 353 -35.13 -14.98 55.49
N ALA A 354 -34.36 -15.03 54.42
CA ALA A 354 -34.68 -15.80 53.22
C ALA A 354 -34.74 -17.31 53.49
N THR A 355 -33.78 -17.85 54.24
CA THR A 355 -33.75 -19.27 54.62
C THR A 355 -34.93 -19.62 55.51
N ARG A 356 -35.35 -18.71 56.44
CA ARG A 356 -36.51 -18.87 57.28
C ARG A 356 -37.84 -18.96 56.51
N PHE A 357 -37.99 -18.15 55.44
CA PHE A 357 -39.12 -18.27 54.52
C PHE A 357 -39.22 -19.64 53.86
N MET A 358 -38.06 -20.31 53.65
CA MET A 358 -38.00 -21.67 53.12
C MET A 358 -38.24 -22.76 54.20
N GLY A 359 -38.56 -22.36 55.48
CA GLY A 359 -38.75 -23.28 56.59
C GLY A 359 -37.45 -23.86 57.12
N CYS A 360 -36.32 -23.20 56.85
CA CYS A 360 -34.99 -23.60 57.34
C CYS A 360 -34.48 -22.58 58.35
N GLU A 361 -34.17 -23.06 59.56
CA GLU A 361 -33.58 -22.22 60.62
C GLU A 361 -32.07 -22.02 60.37
N THR A 362 -31.60 -20.75 60.49
CA THR A 362 -30.22 -20.44 60.39
C THR A 362 -29.51 -20.32 61.71
N ILE A 363 -28.34 -20.94 61.83
CA ILE A 363 -27.44 -20.75 62.99
C ILE A 363 -26.18 -20.07 62.43
N ILE A 364 -25.83 -18.89 62.93
CA ILE A 364 -24.57 -18.23 62.61
C ILE A 364 -23.50 -18.72 63.60
N SER A 365 -22.40 -19.29 63.04
CA SER A 365 -21.26 -19.70 63.87
C SER A 365 -20.03 -18.85 63.61
N GLY A 366 -19.07 -18.86 64.53
CA GLY A 366 -17.83 -18.12 64.37
C GLY A 366 -17.92 -16.61 64.66
N LEU A 367 -18.94 -16.21 65.42
CA LEU A 367 -19.07 -14.83 65.82
C LEU A 367 -18.02 -14.45 66.87
N SER A 368 -17.04 -13.64 66.46
CA SER A 368 -16.01 -13.09 67.34
C SER A 368 -16.59 -11.95 68.21
N PRO A 369 -16.01 -11.66 69.37
CA PRO A 369 -16.46 -10.50 70.23
C PRO A 369 -16.40 -9.18 69.44
N THR A 370 -15.39 -9.02 68.55
CA THR A 370 -15.25 -7.83 67.73
C THR A 370 -16.40 -7.68 66.73
N ILE A 371 -16.76 -8.76 66.06
CA ILE A 371 -17.87 -8.77 65.08
C ILE A 371 -19.20 -8.53 65.82
N ALA A 372 -19.37 -9.16 66.97
CA ALA A 372 -20.58 -8.97 67.80
C ALA A 372 -20.75 -7.49 68.26
N HIS A 373 -19.67 -6.85 68.73
CA HIS A 373 -19.67 -5.44 69.08
C HIS A 373 -20.00 -4.56 67.87
N THR A 374 -19.35 -4.78 66.70
CA THR A 374 -19.64 -4.06 65.49
C THR A 374 -21.10 -4.19 65.05
N MET A 375 -21.69 -5.38 65.14
CA MET A 375 -23.10 -5.59 64.77
C MET A 375 -24.05 -4.83 65.68
N VAL A 376 -23.75 -4.76 67.00
CA VAL A 376 -24.53 -3.98 67.97
C VAL A 376 -24.40 -2.48 67.72
N ASP A 377 -23.18 -1.97 67.50
CA ASP A 377 -22.92 -0.57 67.25
C ASP A 377 -23.59 -0.08 65.93
N LEU A 378 -23.69 -0.95 64.93
CA LEU A 378 -24.34 -0.71 63.67
C LEU A 378 -25.89 -0.82 63.75
N GLY A 379 -26.46 -1.16 64.95
CA GLY A 379 -27.88 -1.28 65.12
C GLY A 379 -28.52 -2.43 64.32
N VAL A 380 -27.73 -3.44 63.97
CA VAL A 380 -28.23 -4.57 63.20
C VAL A 380 -29.03 -5.51 64.09
N ASP A 381 -30.33 -5.50 63.89
CA ASP A 381 -31.21 -6.44 64.57
C ASP A 381 -31.11 -7.83 63.91
N VAL A 382 -30.38 -8.72 64.55
CA VAL A 382 -30.27 -10.13 64.13
C VAL A 382 -31.54 -10.92 64.44
N GLY A 383 -32.51 -10.33 65.17
CA GLY A 383 -33.78 -10.94 65.50
C GLY A 383 -33.61 -12.22 66.32
N GLU A 384 -34.43 -13.21 66.01
CA GLU A 384 -34.42 -14.54 66.70
C GLU A 384 -33.33 -15.50 66.11
N VAL A 385 -32.27 -14.96 65.38
CA VAL A 385 -31.25 -15.81 64.82
C VAL A 385 -30.35 -16.33 65.93
N ARG A 386 -30.15 -17.62 65.98
CA ARG A 386 -29.23 -18.25 66.94
C ARG A 386 -27.77 -18.03 66.48
N THR A 387 -26.97 -17.60 67.43
CA THR A 387 -25.53 -17.37 67.18
C THR A 387 -24.71 -18.23 68.14
N THR A 388 -23.55 -18.65 67.65
CA THR A 388 -22.54 -19.41 68.42
C THR A 388 -21.15 -18.92 68.17
N SER A 389 -20.22 -19.08 69.08
CA SER A 389 -18.81 -18.72 68.91
C SER A 389 -18.04 -19.76 68.16
N THR A 390 -18.51 -21.00 68.11
CA THR A 390 -17.79 -22.10 67.39
C THR A 390 -18.70 -22.91 66.48
N LEU A 391 -18.21 -23.43 65.40
CA LEU A 391 -18.89 -24.36 64.51
C LEU A 391 -19.34 -25.63 65.25
N ARG A 392 -18.52 -26.12 66.21
CA ARG A 392 -18.84 -27.27 67.05
C ARG A 392 -20.13 -27.09 67.82
N ASP A 393 -20.32 -25.90 68.40
CA ASP A 393 -21.51 -25.59 69.17
C ASP A 393 -22.76 -25.42 68.34
N ALA A 394 -22.55 -24.78 67.12
CA ALA A 394 -23.60 -24.67 66.11
C ALA A 394 -24.08 -26.06 65.65
N PHE A 395 -23.15 -26.95 65.33
CA PHE A 395 -23.48 -28.30 64.90
C PHE A 395 -24.19 -29.12 66.02
N ARG A 396 -23.75 -29.01 67.31
CA ARG A 396 -24.39 -29.65 68.43
C ARG A 396 -25.84 -29.17 68.63
N ILE A 397 -26.10 -27.88 68.44
CA ILE A 397 -27.46 -27.30 68.50
C ILE A 397 -28.27 -27.81 67.30
N ALA A 398 -27.74 -27.81 66.13
CA ALA A 398 -28.40 -28.27 64.90
C ALA A 398 -28.84 -29.74 64.99
N LEU A 399 -28.00 -30.64 65.55
CA LEU A 399 -28.33 -32.04 65.75
C LEU A 399 -29.52 -32.21 66.72
N LYS A 400 -29.55 -31.45 67.86
CA LYS A 400 -30.68 -31.48 68.81
C LYS A 400 -31.97 -31.01 68.19
N GLN A 401 -31.93 -29.97 67.37
CA GLN A 401 -33.11 -29.42 66.68
C GLN A 401 -33.65 -30.39 65.64
N VAL A 402 -32.80 -30.96 64.76
CA VAL A 402 -33.22 -31.93 63.74
C VAL A 402 -33.85 -33.16 64.43
N ALA A 403 -33.31 -33.67 65.57
CA ALA A 403 -33.88 -34.75 66.31
C ALA A 403 -35.27 -34.39 66.86
N ALA A 404 -35.49 -33.15 67.34
CA ALA A 404 -36.79 -32.66 67.81
C ALA A 404 -37.81 -32.49 66.67
N PHE A 405 -37.38 -32.03 65.47
CA PHE A 405 -38.23 -31.96 64.28
C PHE A 405 -38.73 -33.36 63.88
N ASN A 406 -37.82 -34.35 63.87
CA ASN A 406 -38.16 -35.73 63.50
C ASN A 406 -39.07 -36.41 64.48
N SER A 407 -38.90 -36.15 65.81
CA SER A 407 -39.77 -36.65 66.83
C SER A 407 -41.19 -36.06 66.75
N ASN A 408 -41.30 -34.76 66.46
CA ASN A 408 -42.61 -34.10 66.31
C ASN A 408 -43.35 -34.53 65.01
N SER A 409 -42.60 -34.92 63.99
CA SER A 409 -43.17 -35.44 62.74
C SER A 409 -43.73 -36.84 62.91
N MET A 410 -43.07 -37.68 63.72
CA MET A 410 -43.58 -39.02 64.03
C MET A 410 -44.84 -38.96 64.97
N ALA A 411 -44.88 -38.02 65.88
CA ALA A 411 -46.07 -37.86 66.80
C ALA A 411 -47.30 -37.35 66.06
N LYS A 412 -47.18 -36.68 64.95
CA LYS A 412 -48.28 -36.22 64.09
C LYS A 412 -48.78 -37.25 63.09
N GLY A 413 -47.96 -38.27 62.76
CA GLY A 413 -48.29 -39.34 61.80
C GLY A 413 -49.13 -40.47 62.43
N GLU A 414 -49.26 -40.55 63.80
CA GLU A 414 -50.03 -41.59 64.46
C GLU A 414 -51.50 -41.19 64.81
N ALA A 415 -51.99 -40.06 64.37
CA ALA A 415 -53.35 -39.59 64.56
C ALA A 415 -54.17 -39.50 63.26
N GLU A 416 -54.29 -40.58 62.53
CA GLU A 416 -55.37 -40.77 61.55
C GLU A 416 -56.38 -41.79 62.12
N PRO A 417 -57.67 -41.42 62.28
CA PRO A 417 -58.68 -42.36 62.70
C PRO A 417 -59.09 -43.29 61.53
N GLN A 418 -59.15 -44.59 61.87
CA GLN A 418 -59.90 -45.58 61.07
C GLN A 418 -61.40 -45.26 61.14
N GLY A 419 -62.02 -45.22 59.98
CA GLY A 419 -63.48 -45.21 59.83
C GLY A 419 -63.90 -44.41 58.63
N GLU A 420 -64.41 -44.97 57.58
CA GLU A 420 -65.62 -45.72 57.39
C GLU A 420 -65.77 -46.14 55.92
N SER A 421 -66.04 -47.40 55.69
CA SER A 421 -66.59 -47.94 54.46
C SER A 421 -67.95 -47.27 54.20
N ILE A 422 -68.12 -46.68 53.01
CA ILE A 422 -69.42 -46.61 52.37
C ILE A 422 -69.32 -47.06 50.92
N ARG A 423 -70.00 -48.13 50.64
CA ARG A 423 -70.37 -48.59 49.30
C ARG A 423 -71.28 -47.53 48.62
N LEU A 424 -71.05 -47.23 47.41
CA LEU A 424 -71.95 -47.40 46.25
C LEU A 424 -71.19 -47.06 44.97
#